data_3b9dc2f0a5f92928862e7fac0793250b
#
_entry.id   3b9dc2f0a5f92928862e7fac0793250b
#
_cell.length_a   1.000
_cell.length_b   1.000
_cell.length_c   1.000
_cell.angle_alpha   90.00
_cell.angle_beta   90.00
_cell.angle_gamma   90.00
#
_symmetry.space_group_name_H-M   'P 1'
#
loop_
_entity.id
_entity.type
_entity.pdbx_description
1 polymer ?
#
loop_
_entity_poly.entity_id
_entity_poly.type
_entity_poly.pdbx_seq_one_letter_code
_entity_poly.pdbx_strand_id
1 'polypeptide(L)'
;STKCVDIWAKDLNFGSYDNCTPKDKLKFYFNGEQNKPSIRVCCDDFVKAGQNDELIIDIEMWVEDEEGNKDYCKSKIIVQDNLDSCLNKGSLAKIMGNLMTEGGEETKLANVQLEQNSIIMREVSASPYRFSDLPLNELFTIRPLRNDNHLNGISTADIVKIQKHILGQSYITSPYKLIAADVNASNSITSSDIVELRKLILGVIPTFNKVSSWTFVPTNYEFTEPSFPWNAPRFANVTTSLAKEYNEQFVAIKMGDLTGNAQAGLKGTTTRTSGVINFEIEANNVQVGEIYRMDIRSSDFVDITGFQFTMNYDSKSLSFEDVEAGILNLNKSN
;
A
#
# COMPACT_ATOMS: atom_id res chain seq x y z
N SER A 1 22.97 28.10 20.29
CA SER A 1 22.36 29.40 19.96
C SER A 1 21.62 29.28 18.65
N THR A 2 20.33 29.49 18.71
CA THR A 2 19.44 29.50 17.53
C THR A 2 19.88 30.64 16.59
N LYS A 3 20.34 30.29 15.40
CA LYS A 3 20.60 31.29 14.35
C LYS A 3 19.25 31.83 13.87
N CYS A 4 19.13 33.17 13.86
CA CYS A 4 17.93 33.86 13.39
C CYS A 4 18.31 34.95 12.40
N VAL A 5 17.38 35.31 11.51
CA VAL A 5 17.45 36.46 10.61
C VAL A 5 16.23 37.34 10.83
N ASP A 6 16.43 38.65 10.83
CA ASP A 6 15.34 39.64 10.88
C ASP A 6 15.06 40.11 9.45
N ILE A 7 13.84 39.93 8.97
CA ILE A 7 13.36 40.35 7.66
C ILE A 7 12.59 41.68 7.89
N TRP A 8 13.12 42.79 7.36
CA TRP A 8 12.52 44.08 7.57
C TRP A 8 11.49 44.40 6.48
N ALA A 9 10.33 44.94 6.88
CA ALA A 9 9.28 45.32 5.94
C ALA A 9 9.77 46.34 4.89
N LYS A 10 10.63 47.27 5.29
CA LYS A 10 11.24 48.26 4.39
C LYS A 10 12.08 47.64 3.26
N ASP A 11 12.70 46.45 3.51
CA ASP A 11 13.56 45.78 2.53
C ASP A 11 12.74 45.06 1.45
N LEU A 12 11.45 44.84 1.70
CA LEU A 12 10.49 44.25 0.75
C LEU A 12 9.78 45.33 -0.09
N ASN A 13 10.06 46.62 0.19
CA ASN A 13 9.46 47.72 -0.55
C ASN A 13 10.03 47.80 -1.97
N PHE A 14 9.18 47.58 -2.97
CA PHE A 14 9.50 47.75 -4.36
C PHE A 14 8.68 48.89 -4.98
N GLY A 15 9.03 50.13 -4.64
CA GLY A 15 8.52 51.30 -5.36
C GLY A 15 7.28 51.98 -4.75
N SER A 16 6.99 51.81 -3.46
CA SER A 16 5.98 52.64 -2.77
C SER A 16 6.36 54.12 -2.86
N TYR A 17 5.40 54.95 -3.18
CA TYR A 17 5.57 56.40 -3.23
C TYR A 17 4.33 57.11 -2.69
N ASP A 18 4.52 58.29 -2.19
CA ASP A 18 3.48 59.23 -1.84
C ASP A 18 3.81 60.61 -2.48
N ASN A 19 2.77 61.41 -2.79
CA ASN A 19 2.94 62.70 -3.43
C ASN A 19 3.38 63.80 -2.47
N CYS A 20 3.20 63.62 -1.16
CA CYS A 20 3.48 64.60 -0.12
C CYS A 20 4.61 64.15 0.82
N THR A 21 4.70 62.83 1.10
CA THR A 21 5.70 62.28 2.03
C THR A 21 6.93 61.78 1.26
N PRO A 22 8.14 62.27 1.57
CA PRO A 22 9.38 61.71 1.02
C PRO A 22 9.55 60.22 1.31
N LYS A 23 10.15 59.48 0.36
CA LYS A 23 10.29 57.99 0.45
C LYS A 23 11.02 57.51 1.70
N ASP A 24 11.96 58.29 2.20
CA ASP A 24 12.75 57.98 3.39
C ASP A 24 11.97 58.16 4.70
N LYS A 25 10.81 58.82 4.64
CA LYS A 25 9.92 59.03 5.78
C LYS A 25 8.71 58.10 5.81
N LEU A 26 8.49 57.30 4.76
CA LEU A 26 7.48 56.25 4.75
C LEU A 26 7.83 55.19 5.78
N LYS A 27 6.84 54.79 6.57
CA LYS A 27 7.00 53.72 7.59
C LYS A 27 6.46 52.43 7.05
N PHE A 28 7.21 51.33 7.23
CA PHE A 28 6.85 50.00 6.79
C PHE A 28 6.77 49.03 7.97
N TYR A 29 5.72 48.23 8.04
CA TYR A 29 5.51 47.26 9.10
C TYR A 29 4.61 46.13 8.64
N PHE A 30 4.57 45.05 9.41
CA PHE A 30 3.79 43.86 9.10
C PHE A 30 2.48 43.79 9.86
N ASN A 31 1.45 43.20 9.23
CA ASN A 31 0.16 42.80 9.82
C ASN A 31 -0.59 43.95 10.53
N GLY A 32 -0.42 45.20 10.07
CA GLY A 32 -1.09 46.37 10.64
C GLY A 32 -0.54 46.83 11.99
N GLU A 33 0.54 46.25 12.48
CA GLU A 33 1.13 46.56 13.78
C GLU A 33 2.37 47.45 13.61
N GLN A 34 2.25 48.76 13.87
CA GLN A 34 3.36 49.75 13.73
C GLN A 34 4.63 49.38 14.52
N ASN A 35 4.50 48.58 15.58
CA ASN A 35 5.62 48.09 16.39
C ASN A 35 6.26 46.82 15.84
N LYS A 36 5.82 46.32 14.66
CA LYS A 36 6.38 45.17 13.97
C LYS A 36 7.06 45.55 12.64
N PRO A 37 8.16 46.27 12.65
CA PRO A 37 8.88 46.66 11.44
C PRO A 37 9.65 45.47 10.83
N SER A 38 9.81 44.37 11.56
CA SER A 38 10.48 43.14 11.09
C SER A 38 9.80 41.89 11.58
N ILE A 39 10.01 40.79 10.84
CA ILE A 39 9.67 39.44 11.25
C ILE A 39 11.00 38.71 11.52
N ARG A 40 11.11 38.14 12.70
CA ARG A 40 12.26 37.31 13.07
C ARG A 40 12.00 35.87 12.69
N VAL A 41 12.88 35.30 11.88
CA VAL A 41 12.85 33.86 11.46
C VAL A 41 14.07 33.17 12.02
N CYS A 42 13.85 32.08 12.75
CA CYS A 42 14.90 31.31 13.37
C CYS A 42 14.90 29.87 12.80
N CYS A 43 16.01 29.16 12.98
CA CYS A 43 16.11 27.77 12.56
C CYS A 43 15.01 26.88 13.15
N ASP A 44 14.54 27.17 14.37
CA ASP A 44 13.46 26.43 15.01
C ASP A 44 12.10 26.59 14.30
N ASP A 45 11.91 27.67 13.52
CA ASP A 45 10.67 27.91 12.80
C ASP A 45 10.52 26.99 11.59
N PHE A 46 11.62 26.59 10.96
CA PHE A 46 11.62 25.55 9.92
C PHE A 46 11.17 24.20 10.47
N VAL A 47 11.61 23.83 11.66
CA VAL A 47 11.22 22.58 12.34
C VAL A 47 9.73 22.58 12.67
N LYS A 48 9.20 23.69 13.20
CA LYS A 48 7.78 23.83 13.56
C LYS A 48 6.85 23.79 12.34
N ALA A 49 7.32 24.31 11.21
CA ALA A 49 6.56 24.32 9.96
C ALA A 49 6.56 22.98 9.23
N GLY A 50 7.38 22.00 9.67
CA GLY A 50 7.55 20.72 8.99
C GLY A 50 8.20 20.84 7.60
N GLN A 51 8.91 21.95 7.35
CA GLN A 51 9.57 22.29 6.09
C GLN A 51 11.08 22.32 6.32
N ASN A 52 11.83 21.47 5.63
CA ASN A 52 13.25 21.28 5.90
C ASN A 52 14.14 22.37 5.31
N ASP A 53 13.83 22.87 4.11
CA ASP A 53 14.69 23.77 3.35
C ASP A 53 14.00 25.09 2.99
N GLU A 54 12.69 25.17 3.19
CA GLU A 54 11.87 26.32 2.81
C GLU A 54 10.79 26.60 3.86
N LEU A 55 10.66 27.85 4.27
CA LEU A 55 9.60 28.33 5.15
C LEU A 55 8.78 29.39 4.40
N ILE A 56 7.48 29.15 4.27
CA ILE A 56 6.54 30.08 3.62
C ILE A 56 5.76 30.82 4.71
N ILE A 57 5.83 32.17 4.68
CA ILE A 57 5.16 33.03 5.63
C ILE A 57 4.20 33.95 4.86
N ASP A 58 2.91 33.84 5.12
CA ASP A 58 1.92 34.79 4.60
C ASP A 58 2.04 36.11 5.38
N ILE A 59 2.13 37.24 4.66
CA ILE A 59 2.30 38.53 5.24
C ILE A 59 1.30 39.55 4.69
N GLU A 60 0.96 40.54 5.52
CA GLU A 60 0.42 41.82 5.09
C GLU A 60 1.50 42.87 5.33
N MET A 61 2.02 43.49 4.25
CA MET A 61 2.98 44.57 4.33
C MET A 61 2.23 45.91 4.26
N TRP A 62 2.36 46.67 5.29
CA TRP A 62 1.72 47.97 5.44
C TRP A 62 2.71 49.12 5.23
N VAL A 63 2.25 50.21 4.61
CA VAL A 63 2.95 51.47 4.46
C VAL A 63 2.11 52.57 5.06
N GLU A 64 2.78 53.55 5.73
CA GLU A 64 2.15 54.68 6.37
C GLU A 64 2.96 55.97 6.05
N ASP A 65 2.24 57.02 5.65
CA ASP A 65 2.81 58.35 5.41
C ASP A 65 3.00 59.18 6.70
N GLU A 66 3.51 60.43 6.59
CA GLU A 66 3.68 61.34 7.74
C GLU A 66 2.34 61.84 8.30
N GLU A 67 1.26 61.85 7.51
CA GLU A 67 -0.08 62.25 7.92
C GLU A 67 -0.90 61.12 8.53
N GLY A 68 -0.36 59.86 8.50
CA GLY A 68 -0.99 58.68 9.08
C GLY A 68 -1.94 57.93 8.13
N ASN A 69 -1.95 58.26 6.83
CA ASN A 69 -2.67 57.49 5.84
C ASN A 69 -1.93 56.17 5.60
N LYS A 70 -2.68 55.11 5.35
CA LYS A 70 -2.17 53.76 5.30
C LYS A 70 -2.69 52.99 4.11
N ASP A 71 -1.82 52.16 3.55
CA ASP A 71 -2.19 51.17 2.55
C ASP A 71 -1.41 49.86 2.80
N TYR A 72 -1.89 48.72 2.26
CA TYR A 72 -1.24 47.44 2.44
C TYR A 72 -1.35 46.50 1.23
N CYS A 73 -0.41 45.58 1.12
CA CYS A 73 -0.50 44.47 0.20
C CYS A 73 -0.32 43.12 0.92
N LYS A 74 -0.94 42.09 0.37
CA LYS A 74 -0.75 40.71 0.81
C LYS A 74 0.28 40.04 -0.07
N SER A 75 1.23 39.34 0.54
CA SER A 75 2.29 38.63 -0.15
C SER A 75 2.77 37.45 0.65
N LYS A 76 3.74 36.70 0.11
CA LYS A 76 4.40 35.58 0.80
C LYS A 76 5.90 35.84 0.84
N ILE A 77 6.48 35.59 2.00
CA ILE A 77 7.94 35.49 2.13
C ILE A 77 8.32 34.03 2.07
N ILE A 78 9.25 33.68 1.19
CA ILE A 78 9.85 32.35 1.10
C ILE A 78 11.26 32.49 1.64
N VAL A 79 11.53 31.87 2.79
CA VAL A 79 12.86 31.79 3.40
C VAL A 79 13.45 30.44 3.12
N GLN A 80 14.61 30.40 2.47
CA GLN A 80 15.31 29.16 2.10
C GLN A 80 16.64 29.04 2.81
N ASP A 81 16.94 27.86 3.34
CA ASP A 81 18.25 27.55 3.94
C ASP A 81 19.16 26.80 2.96
N ASN A 82 19.54 27.50 1.88
CA ASN A 82 20.38 26.93 0.80
C ASN A 82 21.82 26.63 1.22
N LEU A 83 22.25 27.10 2.39
CA LEU A 83 23.62 26.94 2.87
C LEU A 83 23.72 26.00 4.08
N ASP A 84 22.65 25.27 4.39
CA ASP A 84 22.56 24.40 5.58
C ASP A 84 23.01 25.11 6.87
N SER A 85 22.74 26.42 6.96
CA SER A 85 23.15 27.25 8.08
C SER A 85 22.42 26.92 9.37
N CYS A 86 21.23 26.33 9.26
CA CYS A 86 20.47 25.78 10.37
C CYS A 86 20.96 24.37 10.73
N LEU A 87 22.14 24.27 11.31
CA LEU A 87 22.77 23.01 11.76
C LEU A 87 21.94 22.21 12.77
N ASN A 88 20.92 22.80 13.36
CA ASN A 88 19.90 22.14 14.17
C ASN A 88 18.51 22.23 13.50
N LYS A 89 18.42 21.92 12.24
CA LYS A 89 17.20 21.29 11.71
C LYS A 89 17.10 19.99 12.47
N GLY A 90 16.49 20.03 13.67
CA GLY A 90 16.64 19.05 14.74
C GLY A 90 17.02 17.72 14.16
N SER A 91 18.18 17.20 14.55
CA SER A 91 18.76 15.98 13.96
C SER A 91 17.64 14.99 13.76
N LEU A 92 17.04 14.99 12.57
CA LEU A 92 15.81 14.28 12.29
C LEU A 92 16.16 13.02 11.51
N ALA A 93 15.54 11.93 11.90
CA ALA A 93 15.67 10.69 11.18
C ALA A 93 14.68 10.66 9.99
N LYS A 94 14.99 9.82 9.03
CA LYS A 94 14.09 9.45 7.93
C LYS A 94 13.95 7.95 7.90
N ILE A 95 12.73 7.47 7.70
CA ILE A 95 12.46 6.04 7.45
C ILE A 95 11.90 5.92 6.04
N MET A 96 12.49 5.03 5.27
CA MET A 96 12.08 4.79 3.89
C MET A 96 12.21 3.31 3.55
N GLY A 97 11.59 2.88 2.47
CA GLY A 97 11.71 1.49 2.02
C GLY A 97 10.85 1.19 0.81
N ASN A 98 10.97 -0.04 0.34
CA ASN A 98 10.25 -0.58 -0.79
C ASN A 98 9.40 -1.77 -0.35
N LEU A 99 8.31 -2.00 -1.07
CA LEU A 99 7.45 -3.15 -0.92
C LEU A 99 7.54 -3.98 -2.22
N MET A 100 8.30 -5.07 -2.18
CA MET A 100 8.59 -5.90 -3.35
C MET A 100 8.06 -7.31 -3.15
N THR A 101 7.50 -7.93 -4.17
CA THR A 101 7.20 -9.36 -4.12
C THR A 101 8.49 -10.19 -4.10
N GLU A 102 8.39 -11.47 -3.73
CA GLU A 102 9.53 -12.41 -3.81
C GLU A 102 10.11 -12.48 -5.25
N GLY A 103 9.27 -12.26 -6.26
CA GLY A 103 9.67 -12.19 -7.67
C GLY A 103 10.27 -10.86 -8.12
N GLY A 104 10.36 -9.86 -7.23
CA GLY A 104 10.95 -8.55 -7.52
C GLY A 104 9.98 -7.53 -8.15
N GLU A 105 8.67 -7.78 -8.15
CA GLU A 105 7.68 -6.80 -8.60
C GLU A 105 7.30 -5.83 -7.47
N GLU A 106 7.26 -4.54 -7.77
CA GLU A 106 6.95 -3.50 -6.79
C GLU A 106 5.44 -3.37 -6.52
N THR A 107 5.05 -3.31 -5.24
CA THR A 107 3.67 -3.20 -4.77
C THR A 107 3.27 -1.74 -4.56
N LYS A 108 2.78 -1.06 -5.60
CA LYS A 108 2.52 0.40 -5.60
C LYS A 108 1.26 0.86 -4.85
N LEU A 109 0.32 -0.05 -4.56
CA LEU A 109 -1.01 0.30 -4.03
C LEU A 109 -1.18 -0.03 -2.54
N ALA A 110 -0.09 -0.27 -1.83
CA ALA A 110 -0.14 -0.51 -0.40
C ALA A 110 -0.12 0.82 0.36
N ASN A 111 -0.87 0.88 1.45
CA ASN A 111 -0.76 1.93 2.43
C ASN A 111 0.30 1.53 3.45
N VAL A 112 1.22 2.43 3.74
CA VAL A 112 2.24 2.23 4.78
C VAL A 112 1.95 3.16 5.94
N GLN A 113 1.71 2.60 7.11
CA GLN A 113 1.45 3.33 8.34
C GLN A 113 2.73 3.46 9.16
N LEU A 114 2.96 4.66 9.66
CA LEU A 114 3.94 4.97 10.69
C LEU A 114 3.20 5.09 12.01
N GLU A 115 3.48 4.19 12.93
CA GLU A 115 2.85 4.13 14.24
C GLU A 115 3.87 4.48 15.34
N GLN A 116 3.40 5.12 16.40
CA GLN A 116 4.14 5.32 17.63
C GLN A 116 3.21 5.02 18.80
N ASN A 117 3.64 4.18 19.73
CA ASN A 117 2.82 3.73 20.87
C ASN A 117 1.43 3.20 20.45
N SER A 118 1.37 2.45 19.34
CA SER A 118 0.14 1.92 18.74
C SER A 118 -0.83 2.98 18.19
N ILE A 119 -0.37 4.22 18.02
CA ILE A 119 -1.14 5.32 17.40
C ILE A 119 -0.57 5.58 16.02
N ILE A 120 -1.44 5.62 15.01
CA ILE A 120 -1.05 5.97 13.65
C ILE A 120 -0.71 7.47 13.60
N MET A 121 0.55 7.79 13.35
CA MET A 121 1.05 9.16 13.24
C MET A 121 0.94 9.69 11.82
N ARG A 122 1.27 8.84 10.84
CA ARG A 122 1.26 9.18 9.40
C ARG A 122 0.91 7.95 8.59
N GLU A 123 0.37 8.18 7.39
CA GLU A 123 0.11 7.14 6.41
C GLU A 123 0.48 7.64 5.01
N VAL A 124 1.11 6.79 4.20
CA VAL A 124 1.44 7.09 2.81
C VAL A 124 1.01 5.92 1.91
N SER A 125 0.41 6.23 0.76
CA SER A 125 0.02 5.25 -0.25
C SER A 125 1.03 5.27 -1.39
N ALA A 126 2.23 4.74 -1.13
CA ALA A 126 3.33 4.74 -2.08
C ALA A 126 4.30 3.59 -1.83
N SER A 127 4.94 3.12 -2.91
CA SER A 127 6.18 2.38 -2.89
C SER A 127 7.05 2.95 -4.03
N PRO A 128 8.28 3.41 -3.76
CA PRO A 128 8.92 3.48 -2.44
C PRO A 128 8.19 4.46 -1.49
N TYR A 129 8.15 4.13 -0.20
CA TYR A 129 7.57 4.99 0.82
C TYR A 129 8.67 5.76 1.58
N ARG A 130 8.29 6.93 2.14
CA ARG A 130 9.21 7.78 2.92
C ARG A 130 8.45 8.53 4.01
N PHE A 131 9.02 8.49 5.22
CA PHE A 131 8.65 9.32 6.35
C PHE A 131 9.86 10.17 6.73
N SER A 132 9.76 11.47 6.53
CA SER A 132 10.82 12.45 6.89
C SER A 132 10.52 13.09 8.24
N ASP A 133 11.49 13.80 8.78
CA ASP A 133 11.34 14.67 9.95
C ASP A 133 10.87 13.95 11.21
N LEU A 134 11.47 12.79 11.47
CA LEU A 134 11.18 11.99 12.64
C LEU A 134 12.11 12.37 13.80
N PRO A 135 11.56 12.56 15.01
CA PRO A 135 12.37 12.84 16.19
C PRO A 135 13.34 11.70 16.48
N LEU A 136 14.47 12.04 17.12
CA LEU A 136 15.45 11.05 17.53
C LEU A 136 15.06 10.41 18.88
N ASN A 137 15.67 9.23 19.11
CA ASN A 137 15.49 8.41 20.31
C ASN A 137 14.04 7.95 20.53
N GLU A 138 13.29 7.84 19.45
CA GLU A 138 11.92 7.34 19.45
C GLU A 138 11.82 5.98 18.75
N LEU A 139 10.86 5.17 19.19
CA LEU A 139 10.52 3.89 18.57
C LEU A 139 9.31 4.07 17.67
N PHE A 140 9.48 3.75 16.40
CA PHE A 140 8.42 3.73 15.40
C PHE A 140 8.15 2.31 14.91
N THR A 141 6.90 2.04 14.61
CA THR A 141 6.47 0.81 13.93
C THR A 141 6.02 1.15 12.52
N ILE A 142 6.58 0.45 11.54
CA ILE A 142 6.20 0.56 10.12
C ILE A 142 5.33 -0.61 9.77
N ARG A 143 4.11 -0.35 9.33
CA ARG A 143 3.12 -1.37 8.98
C ARG A 143 2.55 -1.16 7.59
N PRO A 144 2.99 -1.93 6.59
CA PRO A 144 2.35 -1.93 5.29
C PRO A 144 1.02 -2.70 5.34
N LEU A 145 0.02 -2.18 4.63
CA LEU A 145 -1.33 -2.75 4.54
C LEU A 145 -1.83 -2.69 3.09
N ARG A 146 -2.43 -3.78 2.64
CA ARG A 146 -3.15 -3.82 1.35
C ARG A 146 -4.23 -4.88 1.40
N ASN A 147 -5.46 -4.50 1.10
CA ASN A 147 -6.60 -5.40 1.10
C ASN A 147 -7.55 -5.08 -0.05
N ASP A 148 -7.08 -5.35 -1.26
CA ASP A 148 -7.83 -5.17 -2.51
C ASP A 148 -7.75 -6.44 -3.35
N ASN A 149 -8.67 -6.61 -4.28
CA ASN A 149 -8.69 -7.68 -5.27
C ASN A 149 -8.12 -9.04 -4.79
N HIS A 150 -8.87 -9.71 -3.94
CA HIS A 150 -8.47 -11.01 -3.39
C HIS A 150 -8.20 -12.05 -4.48
N LEU A 151 -8.90 -12.00 -5.62
CA LEU A 151 -8.75 -12.97 -6.70
C LEU A 151 -7.51 -12.74 -7.59
N ASN A 152 -6.89 -11.54 -7.50
CA ASN A 152 -5.69 -11.23 -8.31
C ASN A 152 -4.58 -12.27 -8.08
N GLY A 153 -4.11 -12.89 -9.15
CA GLY A 153 -3.08 -13.92 -9.10
C GLY A 153 -3.55 -15.33 -8.68
N ILE A 154 -4.81 -15.53 -8.24
CA ILE A 154 -5.29 -16.82 -7.75
C ILE A 154 -5.99 -17.64 -8.85
N SER A 155 -5.62 -18.91 -8.95
CA SER A 155 -6.17 -19.88 -9.91
C SER A 155 -6.17 -21.30 -9.37
N THR A 156 -6.72 -22.21 -10.14
CA THR A 156 -6.65 -23.66 -9.85
C THR A 156 -5.22 -24.20 -9.82
N ALA A 157 -4.28 -23.54 -10.50
CA ALA A 157 -2.86 -23.93 -10.44
C ALA A 157 -2.28 -23.76 -9.02
N ASP A 158 -2.74 -22.78 -8.26
CA ASP A 158 -2.34 -22.56 -6.87
C ASP A 158 -2.89 -23.67 -5.97
N ILE A 159 -4.15 -24.06 -6.20
CA ILE A 159 -4.77 -25.21 -5.51
C ILE A 159 -3.97 -26.49 -5.76
N VAL A 160 -3.56 -26.74 -7.01
CA VAL A 160 -2.76 -27.93 -7.36
C VAL A 160 -1.41 -27.93 -6.62
N LYS A 161 -0.76 -26.78 -6.48
CA LYS A 161 0.49 -26.67 -5.71
C LYS A 161 0.27 -26.99 -4.23
N ILE A 162 -0.78 -26.47 -3.60
CA ILE A 162 -1.15 -26.78 -2.21
C ILE A 162 -1.45 -28.28 -2.08
N GLN A 163 -2.23 -28.83 -2.99
CA GLN A 163 -2.58 -30.25 -2.97
C GLN A 163 -1.34 -31.16 -3.07
N LYS A 164 -0.41 -30.84 -3.98
CA LYS A 164 0.86 -31.58 -4.09
C LYS A 164 1.71 -31.47 -2.83
N HIS A 165 1.70 -30.33 -2.16
CA HIS A 165 2.39 -30.13 -0.89
C HIS A 165 1.80 -31.02 0.21
N ILE A 166 0.47 -31.00 0.38
CA ILE A 166 -0.24 -31.81 1.39
C ILE A 166 -0.02 -33.30 1.15
N LEU A 167 0.00 -33.73 -0.12
CA LEU A 167 0.23 -35.14 -0.50
C LEU A 167 1.70 -35.58 -0.46
N GLY A 168 2.63 -34.66 -0.13
CA GLY A 168 4.06 -34.95 -0.11
C GLY A 168 4.68 -35.20 -1.50
N GLN A 169 3.97 -34.85 -2.58
CA GLN A 169 4.46 -35.01 -3.96
C GLN A 169 5.43 -33.94 -4.39
N SER A 170 5.22 -32.71 -3.90
CA SER A 170 6.09 -31.55 -4.17
C SER A 170 5.94 -30.54 -3.05
N TYR A 171 6.96 -30.38 -2.22
CA TYR A 171 6.91 -29.46 -1.11
C TYR A 171 7.11 -28.02 -1.55
N ILE A 172 6.36 -27.09 -0.92
CA ILE A 172 6.59 -25.66 -1.00
C ILE A 172 7.79 -25.34 -0.10
N THR A 173 8.86 -24.82 -0.67
CA THR A 173 10.12 -24.55 0.05
C THR A 173 10.30 -23.09 0.46
N SER A 174 9.63 -22.15 -0.24
CA SER A 174 9.66 -20.73 0.12
C SER A 174 8.79 -20.47 1.35
N PRO A 175 9.33 -19.86 2.42
CA PRO A 175 8.56 -19.47 3.59
C PRO A 175 7.46 -18.47 3.24
N TYR A 176 7.69 -17.58 2.27
CA TYR A 176 6.68 -16.64 1.79
C TYR A 176 5.52 -17.34 1.09
N LYS A 177 5.79 -18.38 0.31
CA LYS A 177 4.74 -19.19 -0.33
C LYS A 177 3.98 -20.07 0.66
N LEU A 178 4.63 -20.54 1.74
CA LEU A 178 3.93 -21.19 2.84
C LEU A 178 2.96 -20.23 3.54
N ILE A 179 3.39 -19.01 3.81
CA ILE A 179 2.50 -17.95 4.34
C ILE A 179 1.35 -17.69 3.36
N ALA A 180 1.62 -17.59 2.06
CA ALA A 180 0.61 -17.34 1.04
C ALA A 180 -0.45 -18.47 0.98
N ALA A 181 -0.08 -19.71 1.27
CA ALA A 181 -0.95 -20.87 1.22
C ALA A 181 -1.96 -20.95 2.38
N ASP A 182 -1.62 -20.40 3.56
CA ASP A 182 -2.47 -20.41 4.75
C ASP A 182 -3.50 -19.28 4.69
N VAL A 183 -4.53 -19.44 3.86
CA VAL A 183 -5.55 -18.42 3.63
C VAL A 183 -6.62 -18.36 4.72
N ASN A 184 -6.63 -19.34 5.62
CA ASN A 184 -7.54 -19.38 6.76
C ASN A 184 -6.88 -19.01 8.11
N ALA A 185 -5.60 -18.62 8.09
CA ALA A 185 -4.79 -18.23 9.26
C ALA A 185 -4.78 -19.30 10.37
N SER A 186 -4.63 -20.56 9.99
CA SER A 186 -4.57 -21.69 10.92
C SER A 186 -3.16 -22.06 11.37
N ASN A 187 -2.14 -21.39 10.80
CA ASN A 187 -0.73 -21.73 10.96
C ASN A 187 -0.37 -23.15 10.47
N SER A 188 -1.10 -23.60 9.45
CA SER A 188 -0.88 -24.90 8.81
C SER A 188 -1.49 -24.91 7.42
N ILE A 189 -0.92 -25.72 6.51
CA ILE A 189 -1.45 -25.88 5.17
C ILE A 189 -2.25 -27.17 5.11
N THR A 190 -3.55 -27.06 4.90
CA THR A 190 -4.50 -28.17 4.94
C THR A 190 -5.51 -28.10 3.79
N SER A 191 -6.37 -29.11 3.70
CA SER A 191 -7.51 -29.11 2.78
C SER A 191 -8.50 -27.96 3.02
N SER A 192 -8.52 -27.39 4.23
CA SER A 192 -9.34 -26.21 4.55
C SER A 192 -8.94 -24.99 3.74
N ASP A 193 -7.64 -24.79 3.48
CA ASP A 193 -7.13 -23.70 2.65
C ASP A 193 -7.56 -23.88 1.19
N ILE A 194 -7.54 -25.12 0.70
CA ILE A 194 -8.05 -25.47 -0.62
C ILE A 194 -9.54 -25.10 -0.73
N VAL A 195 -10.34 -25.39 0.30
CA VAL A 195 -11.76 -25.04 0.32
C VAL A 195 -11.99 -23.55 0.25
N GLU A 196 -11.24 -22.74 1.02
CA GLU A 196 -11.35 -21.28 0.99
C GLU A 196 -10.92 -20.71 -0.38
N LEU A 197 -9.84 -21.23 -0.97
CA LEU A 197 -9.42 -20.83 -2.32
C LEU A 197 -10.48 -21.19 -3.38
N ARG A 198 -11.07 -22.37 -3.30
CA ARG A 198 -12.17 -22.78 -4.19
C ARG A 198 -13.37 -21.85 -4.08
N LYS A 199 -13.80 -21.52 -2.86
CA LYS A 199 -14.91 -20.57 -2.64
C LYS A 199 -14.63 -19.21 -3.28
N LEU A 200 -13.39 -18.70 -3.15
CA LEU A 200 -12.99 -17.44 -3.75
C LEU A 200 -12.99 -17.51 -5.30
N ILE A 201 -12.39 -18.57 -5.88
CA ILE A 201 -12.33 -18.76 -7.35
C ILE A 201 -13.74 -18.89 -7.95
N LEU A 202 -14.64 -19.59 -7.26
CA LEU A 202 -16.03 -19.76 -7.67
C LEU A 202 -16.93 -18.54 -7.41
N GLY A 203 -16.40 -17.50 -6.77
CA GLY A 203 -17.19 -16.30 -6.40
C GLY A 203 -18.21 -16.57 -5.29
N VAL A 204 -18.11 -17.67 -4.55
CA VAL A 204 -18.96 -17.96 -3.38
C VAL A 204 -18.65 -16.97 -2.25
N ILE A 205 -17.38 -16.58 -2.12
CA ILE A 205 -16.94 -15.49 -1.26
C ILE A 205 -16.20 -14.44 -2.10
N PRO A 206 -16.40 -13.14 -1.86
CA PRO A 206 -15.67 -12.08 -2.56
C PRO A 206 -14.27 -11.85 -2.01
N THR A 207 -14.03 -12.22 -0.76
CA THR A 207 -12.79 -11.97 0.01
C THR A 207 -12.54 -13.10 0.98
N PHE A 208 -11.28 -13.30 1.35
CA PHE A 208 -10.94 -14.14 2.51
C PHE A 208 -11.44 -13.47 3.80
N ASN A 209 -11.93 -14.27 4.74
CA ASN A 209 -12.50 -13.75 5.98
C ASN A 209 -11.44 -13.46 7.06
N LYS A 210 -10.33 -14.18 7.06
CA LYS A 210 -9.34 -14.12 8.14
C LYS A 210 -8.02 -13.47 7.76
N VAL A 211 -7.75 -13.30 6.48
CA VAL A 211 -6.52 -12.69 5.96
C VAL A 211 -6.83 -11.58 4.98
N SER A 212 -6.02 -10.54 4.97
CA SER A 212 -6.01 -9.52 3.92
C SER A 212 -5.54 -10.13 2.60
N SER A 213 -5.84 -9.48 1.47
CA SER A 213 -5.40 -9.96 0.15
C SER A 213 -3.87 -10.00 0.00
N TRP A 214 -3.18 -9.11 0.72
CA TRP A 214 -1.73 -9.05 0.81
C TRP A 214 -1.28 -9.03 2.26
N THR A 215 -0.11 -9.61 2.53
CA THR A 215 0.61 -9.46 3.79
C THR A 215 2.08 -9.13 3.51
N PHE A 216 2.79 -8.62 4.52
CA PHE A 216 4.14 -8.09 4.34
C PHE A 216 5.04 -8.62 5.44
N VAL A 217 6.25 -9.03 5.08
CA VAL A 217 7.28 -9.49 6.02
C VAL A 217 8.54 -8.63 5.80
N PRO A 218 9.17 -8.08 6.87
CA PRO A 218 10.41 -7.35 6.72
C PRO A 218 11.50 -8.21 6.05
N THR A 219 12.25 -7.65 5.10
CA THR A 219 13.29 -8.39 4.36
C THR A 219 14.46 -8.81 5.23
N ASN A 220 14.71 -8.10 6.33
CA ASN A 220 15.74 -8.39 7.32
C ASN A 220 15.32 -9.44 8.35
N TYR A 221 14.08 -9.96 8.27
CA TYR A 221 13.66 -11.06 9.13
C TYR A 221 14.25 -12.38 8.67
N GLU A 222 14.98 -13.02 9.56
CA GLU A 222 15.54 -14.36 9.33
C GLU A 222 14.61 -15.43 9.87
N PHE A 223 14.14 -16.31 8.97
CA PHE A 223 13.31 -17.43 9.35
C PHE A 223 14.17 -18.50 10.05
N THR A 224 14.07 -18.62 11.36
CA THR A 224 14.77 -19.65 12.14
C THR A 224 14.30 -21.05 11.74
N GLU A 225 13.04 -21.18 11.37
CA GLU A 225 12.44 -22.42 10.89
C GLU A 225 11.61 -22.13 9.63
N PRO A 226 12.23 -22.17 8.43
CA PRO A 226 11.56 -21.81 7.17
C PRO A 226 10.30 -22.63 6.83
N SER A 227 10.17 -23.82 7.39
CA SER A 227 8.97 -24.67 7.26
C SER A 227 7.82 -24.26 8.17
N PHE A 228 8.06 -23.38 9.15
CA PHE A 228 7.08 -22.83 10.09
C PHE A 228 7.12 -21.28 10.11
N PRO A 229 6.77 -20.60 9.01
CA PRO A 229 7.02 -19.19 8.84
C PRO A 229 5.96 -18.27 9.47
N TRP A 230 4.94 -18.80 10.11
CA TRP A 230 3.75 -18.04 10.54
C TRP A 230 4.04 -17.02 11.64
N ASN A 231 5.11 -17.21 12.43
CA ASN A 231 5.55 -16.27 13.47
C ASN A 231 6.28 -15.03 12.93
N ALA A 232 6.51 -14.95 11.61
CA ALA A 232 7.17 -13.79 11.00
C ALA A 232 6.35 -12.52 11.28
N PRO A 233 7.00 -11.41 11.69
CA PRO A 233 6.30 -10.15 11.96
C PRO A 233 5.74 -9.56 10.67
N ARG A 234 4.61 -8.86 10.80
CA ARG A 234 3.95 -8.15 9.68
C ARG A 234 4.21 -6.64 9.75
N PHE A 235 5.23 -6.25 10.49
CA PHE A 235 5.67 -4.87 10.71
C PHE A 235 7.17 -4.86 11.02
N ALA A 236 7.79 -3.69 10.90
CA ALA A 236 9.16 -3.46 11.34
C ALA A 236 9.18 -2.41 12.46
N ASN A 237 10.03 -2.61 13.44
CA ASN A 237 10.28 -1.64 14.50
C ASN A 237 11.61 -0.93 14.23
N VAL A 238 11.61 0.40 14.25
CA VAL A 238 12.78 1.24 14.01
C VAL A 238 12.97 2.20 15.18
N THR A 239 14.13 2.13 15.82
CA THR A 239 14.53 3.13 16.81
C THR A 239 15.43 4.17 16.13
N THR A 240 14.99 5.42 16.13
CA THR A 240 15.67 6.55 15.47
C THR A 240 16.82 7.10 16.33
N SER A 241 17.81 6.29 16.64
CA SER A 241 18.93 6.68 17.52
C SER A 241 19.88 7.72 16.91
N LEU A 242 19.88 7.87 15.60
CA LEU A 242 20.76 8.77 14.85
C LEU A 242 19.96 9.55 13.78
N ALA A 243 20.42 10.75 13.46
CA ALA A 243 19.94 11.54 12.34
C ALA A 243 20.44 10.95 11.00
N LYS A 244 19.81 9.90 10.53
CA LYS A 244 20.16 9.21 9.27
C LYS A 244 18.91 8.67 8.58
N GLU A 245 19.10 8.11 7.40
CA GLU A 245 18.09 7.34 6.71
C GLU A 245 18.09 5.89 7.23
N TYR A 246 16.94 5.40 7.63
CA TYR A 246 16.66 4.01 7.98
C TYR A 246 15.92 3.37 6.82
N ASN A 247 16.46 2.28 6.29
CA ASN A 247 15.88 1.60 5.13
C ASN A 247 15.22 0.31 5.57
N GLU A 248 13.87 0.31 5.59
CA GLU A 248 13.05 -0.83 5.98
C GLU A 248 12.27 -1.36 4.77
N GLN A 249 12.71 -2.47 4.25
CA GLN A 249 12.11 -3.11 3.09
C GLN A 249 11.22 -4.28 3.51
N PHE A 250 10.18 -4.57 2.70
CA PHE A 250 9.29 -5.68 2.96
C PHE A 250 9.11 -6.55 1.72
N VAL A 251 8.99 -7.85 1.97
CA VAL A 251 8.49 -8.81 0.99
C VAL A 251 6.98 -8.79 1.03
N ALA A 252 6.36 -8.38 -0.07
CA ALA A 252 4.93 -8.38 -0.27
C ALA A 252 4.47 -9.78 -0.71
N ILE A 253 3.55 -10.36 0.03
CA ILE A 253 3.03 -11.71 -0.18
C ILE A 253 1.57 -11.61 -0.56
N LYS A 254 1.22 -12.05 -1.77
CA LYS A 254 -0.18 -12.19 -2.17
C LYS A 254 -0.76 -13.47 -1.59
N MET A 255 -1.74 -13.32 -0.70
CA MET A 255 -2.40 -14.48 -0.10
C MET A 255 -3.14 -15.30 -1.16
N GLY A 256 -2.89 -16.60 -1.16
CA GLY A 256 -3.44 -17.57 -2.11
C GLY A 256 -2.66 -17.73 -3.42
N ASP A 257 -1.69 -16.85 -3.74
CA ASP A 257 -0.89 -16.95 -4.96
C ASP A 257 0.43 -17.67 -4.74
N LEU A 258 0.48 -18.95 -5.12
CA LEU A 258 1.67 -19.80 -5.05
C LEU A 258 2.44 -19.80 -6.37
N THR A 259 1.80 -19.41 -7.46
CA THR A 259 2.42 -19.33 -8.79
C THR A 259 3.25 -18.07 -8.96
N GLY A 260 2.96 -17.01 -8.21
CA GLY A 260 3.67 -15.74 -8.27
C GLY A 260 3.28 -14.89 -9.46
N ASN A 261 2.04 -15.07 -9.96
CA ASN A 261 1.54 -14.36 -11.11
C ASN A 261 0.56 -13.22 -10.76
N ALA A 262 0.40 -12.91 -9.47
CA ALA A 262 -0.34 -11.74 -9.03
C ALA A 262 0.35 -10.46 -9.50
N GLN A 263 -0.43 -9.55 -10.05
CA GLN A 263 0.08 -8.25 -10.50
C GLN A 263 0.10 -7.27 -9.32
N ALA A 264 1.28 -6.98 -8.80
CA ALA A 264 1.45 -6.17 -7.60
C ALA A 264 1.22 -4.66 -7.87
N GLY A 265 1.50 -4.18 -9.09
CA GLY A 265 1.43 -2.78 -9.47
C GLY A 265 0.07 -2.27 -9.95
N LEU A 266 -0.92 -3.13 -10.15
CA LEU A 266 -2.21 -2.76 -10.73
C LEU A 266 -3.37 -2.81 -9.74
N LYS A 267 -4.30 -1.87 -9.82
CA LYS A 267 -5.69 -2.04 -9.33
C LYS A 267 -6.35 -3.06 -10.26
N GLY A 268 -6.23 -4.34 -9.85
CA GLY A 268 -6.47 -5.43 -10.73
C GLY A 268 -7.88 -5.54 -11.29
N THR A 269 -7.97 -5.59 -12.55
CA THR A 269 -8.86 -6.47 -13.31
C THR A 269 -8.05 -6.97 -14.50
N THR A 270 -7.30 -8.02 -14.30
CA THR A 270 -6.82 -8.77 -15.45
C THR A 270 -7.60 -10.07 -15.50
N THR A 271 -8.49 -10.15 -16.42
CA THR A 271 -8.94 -11.42 -16.95
C THR A 271 -7.70 -12.19 -17.39
N ARG A 272 -7.45 -13.29 -16.72
CA ARG A 272 -6.44 -14.25 -17.18
C ARG A 272 -6.99 -14.93 -18.41
N THR A 273 -6.52 -14.51 -19.55
CA THR A 273 -6.73 -15.23 -20.77
C THR A 273 -5.40 -15.72 -21.28
N SER A 274 -4.98 -16.87 -20.79
CA SER A 274 -4.10 -17.73 -21.56
C SER A 274 -4.91 -18.83 -22.23
N GLY A 275 -5.96 -18.47 -22.92
CA GLY A 275 -6.81 -19.40 -23.64
C GLY A 275 -8.26 -19.40 -23.10
N VAL A 276 -9.21 -19.51 -23.99
CA VAL A 276 -10.62 -19.79 -23.70
C VAL A 276 -10.80 -21.30 -23.89
N ILE A 277 -11.29 -21.99 -22.87
CA ILE A 277 -11.71 -23.39 -23.01
C ILE A 277 -13.20 -23.35 -23.29
N ASN A 278 -13.59 -23.85 -24.46
CA ASN A 278 -14.98 -23.98 -24.82
C ASN A 278 -15.49 -25.33 -24.38
N PHE A 279 -16.57 -25.33 -23.61
CA PHE A 279 -17.30 -26.55 -23.29
C PHE A 279 -18.55 -26.63 -24.14
N GLU A 280 -18.73 -27.77 -24.77
CA GLU A 280 -19.88 -28.06 -25.60
C GLU A 280 -20.81 -29.03 -24.85
N ILE A 281 -22.10 -28.69 -24.79
CA ILE A 281 -23.14 -29.48 -24.16
C ILE A 281 -24.26 -29.62 -25.17
N GLU A 282 -24.71 -30.83 -25.41
CA GLU A 282 -25.89 -31.09 -26.27
C GLU A 282 -27.18 -30.85 -25.46
N ALA A 283 -28.00 -29.96 -25.93
CA ALA A 283 -29.29 -29.69 -25.33
C ALA A 283 -30.34 -30.71 -25.86
N ASN A 284 -30.94 -31.48 -24.98
CA ASN A 284 -32.01 -32.41 -25.32
C ASN A 284 -33.30 -32.11 -24.51
N ASN A 285 -34.41 -32.47 -25.06
CA ASN A 285 -35.66 -32.45 -24.32
C ASN A 285 -35.75 -33.64 -23.38
N VAL A 286 -35.94 -33.37 -22.09
CA VAL A 286 -36.03 -34.42 -21.04
C VAL A 286 -37.49 -34.55 -20.60
N GLN A 287 -37.96 -35.79 -20.43
CA GLN A 287 -39.27 -36.07 -19.89
C GLN A 287 -39.26 -36.21 -18.37
N VAL A 288 -40.34 -35.91 -17.72
CA VAL A 288 -40.47 -36.02 -16.27
C VAL A 288 -40.27 -37.47 -15.80
N GLY A 289 -39.31 -37.67 -14.88
CA GLY A 289 -38.98 -38.96 -14.32
C GLY A 289 -37.91 -39.74 -15.07
N GLU A 290 -37.33 -39.21 -16.14
CA GLU A 290 -36.24 -39.84 -16.87
C GLU A 290 -34.87 -39.38 -16.35
N ILE A 291 -33.90 -40.32 -16.37
CA ILE A 291 -32.49 -39.98 -16.12
C ILE A 291 -31.91 -39.47 -17.43
N TYR A 292 -31.46 -38.19 -17.39
CA TYR A 292 -30.78 -37.56 -18.51
C TYR A 292 -29.28 -37.54 -18.30
N ARG A 293 -28.55 -38.12 -19.26
CA ARG A 293 -27.10 -38.06 -19.32
C ARG A 293 -26.66 -36.89 -20.17
N MET A 294 -25.89 -35.98 -19.57
CA MET A 294 -25.33 -34.83 -20.24
C MET A 294 -23.81 -34.98 -20.43
N ASP A 295 -23.39 -35.13 -21.69
CA ASP A 295 -21.97 -35.18 -22.03
C ASP A 295 -21.41 -33.78 -22.14
N ILE A 296 -20.34 -33.50 -21.39
CA ILE A 296 -19.58 -32.21 -21.47
C ILE A 296 -18.31 -32.52 -22.26
N ARG A 297 -18.15 -31.88 -23.41
CA ARG A 297 -17.01 -32.06 -24.31
C ARG A 297 -16.22 -30.75 -24.46
N SER A 298 -14.93 -30.83 -24.75
CA SER A 298 -14.09 -29.71 -25.13
C SER A 298 -13.02 -30.15 -26.11
N SER A 299 -12.88 -29.42 -27.22
CA SER A 299 -11.80 -29.62 -28.20
C SER A 299 -10.50 -28.91 -27.77
N ASP A 300 -10.57 -27.98 -26.84
CA ASP A 300 -9.48 -27.08 -26.47
C ASP A 300 -8.75 -27.52 -25.19
N PHE A 301 -8.98 -28.75 -24.76
CA PHE A 301 -8.48 -29.30 -23.48
C PHE A 301 -7.04 -29.86 -23.63
N VAL A 302 -6.09 -28.98 -24.00
CA VAL A 302 -4.68 -29.28 -24.23
C VAL A 302 -3.82 -28.53 -23.20
N ASP A 303 -2.85 -29.22 -22.63
CA ASP A 303 -1.88 -28.68 -21.64
C ASP A 303 -2.54 -28.05 -20.40
N ILE A 304 -3.68 -28.55 -19.98
CA ILE A 304 -4.40 -28.09 -18.79
C ILE A 304 -3.85 -28.77 -17.55
N THR A 305 -3.22 -28.00 -16.66
CA THR A 305 -2.71 -28.50 -15.37
C THR A 305 -3.81 -28.71 -14.34
N GLY A 306 -4.86 -27.92 -14.39
CA GLY A 306 -6.02 -28.00 -13.52
C GLY A 306 -7.10 -27.03 -13.96
N PHE A 307 -8.35 -27.39 -13.74
CA PHE A 307 -9.49 -26.53 -14.03
C PHE A 307 -10.59 -26.74 -12.99
N GLN A 308 -11.49 -25.79 -12.91
CA GLN A 308 -12.66 -25.85 -12.06
C GLN A 308 -13.80 -25.08 -12.74
N PHE A 309 -15.01 -25.63 -12.65
CA PHE A 309 -16.22 -24.96 -13.15
C PHE A 309 -17.40 -25.23 -12.21
N THR A 310 -18.39 -24.39 -12.28
CA THR A 310 -19.65 -24.55 -11.56
C THR A 310 -20.77 -24.71 -12.57
N MET A 311 -21.59 -25.73 -12.40
CA MET A 311 -22.80 -25.93 -13.17
C MET A 311 -24.01 -25.57 -12.31
N ASN A 312 -24.76 -24.57 -12.77
CA ASN A 312 -26.03 -24.20 -12.15
C ASN A 312 -27.19 -24.83 -12.92
N TYR A 313 -28.07 -25.46 -12.21
CA TYR A 313 -29.32 -26.01 -12.76
C TYR A 313 -30.51 -25.67 -11.83
N ASP A 314 -31.71 -25.69 -12.37
CA ASP A 314 -32.92 -25.49 -11.59
C ASP A 314 -33.23 -26.72 -10.73
N SER A 315 -32.90 -26.64 -9.44
CA SER A 315 -33.11 -27.73 -8.47
C SER A 315 -34.58 -28.05 -8.20
N LYS A 316 -35.53 -27.27 -8.70
CA LYS A 316 -36.98 -27.58 -8.65
C LYS A 316 -37.40 -28.52 -9.78
N SER A 317 -36.65 -28.51 -10.89
CA SER A 317 -36.96 -29.26 -12.11
C SER A 317 -36.03 -30.43 -12.31
N LEU A 318 -34.81 -30.39 -11.76
CA LEU A 318 -33.78 -31.44 -11.93
C LEU A 318 -33.16 -31.79 -10.58
N SER A 319 -32.81 -33.10 -10.42
CA SER A 319 -31.98 -33.55 -9.32
C SER A 319 -30.66 -34.11 -9.88
N PHE A 320 -29.56 -33.80 -9.19
CA PHE A 320 -28.27 -34.32 -9.56
C PHE A 320 -28.12 -35.74 -9.00
N GLU A 321 -27.88 -36.71 -9.85
CA GLU A 321 -27.75 -38.13 -9.48
C GLU A 321 -26.27 -38.53 -9.29
N ASP A 322 -25.45 -38.43 -10.35
CA ASP A 322 -24.08 -38.88 -10.30
C ASP A 322 -23.21 -38.25 -11.41
N VAL A 323 -21.87 -38.42 -11.31
CA VAL A 323 -20.88 -38.08 -12.33
C VAL A 323 -20.22 -39.38 -12.84
N GLU A 324 -20.28 -39.61 -14.13
CA GLU A 324 -19.51 -40.67 -14.77
C GLU A 324 -18.18 -40.13 -15.28
N ALA A 325 -17.10 -40.90 -15.00
CA ALA A 325 -15.77 -40.59 -15.49
C ALA A 325 -15.71 -40.71 -17.02
N GLY A 326 -15.23 -39.67 -17.68
CA GLY A 326 -14.86 -39.69 -19.10
C GLY A 326 -13.35 -39.91 -19.28
N ILE A 327 -12.72 -39.02 -20.10
CA ILE A 327 -11.25 -38.96 -20.23
C ILE A 327 -10.60 -38.52 -18.91
N LEU A 328 -11.32 -37.66 -18.15
CA LEU A 328 -10.90 -37.22 -16.84
C LEU A 328 -11.43 -38.18 -15.77
N ASN A 329 -10.57 -38.54 -14.84
CA ASN A 329 -10.95 -39.40 -13.72
C ASN A 329 -11.69 -38.58 -12.65
N LEU A 330 -12.96 -38.31 -12.90
CA LEU A 330 -13.87 -37.58 -12.02
C LEU A 330 -14.75 -38.53 -11.23
N ASN A 331 -15.15 -38.12 -10.05
CA ASN A 331 -16.13 -38.81 -9.23
C ASN A 331 -16.98 -37.79 -8.45
N LYS A 332 -18.04 -38.26 -7.78
CA LYS A 332 -19.01 -37.41 -7.05
C LYS A 332 -18.40 -36.54 -5.95
N SER A 333 -17.17 -36.81 -5.51
CA SER A 333 -16.46 -36.08 -4.46
C SER A 333 -15.45 -35.05 -5.00
N ASN A 334 -15.24 -34.97 -6.30
CA ASN A 334 -14.31 -34.03 -6.93
C ASN A 334 -14.86 -32.61 -7.02
#